data_c3638bd0af0ac555e83e4fc1a28cec60
#
_entry.id   c3638bd0af0ac555e83e4fc1a28cec60
#
_cell.length_a   1.000
_cell.length_b   1.000
_cell.length_c   1.000
_cell.angle_alpha   90.00
_cell.angle_beta   90.00
_cell.angle_gamma   90.00
#
_symmetry.space_group_name_H-M   'P 1'
#
loop_
_entity.id
_entity.type
_entity.pdbx_description
1 polymer ?
#
loop_
_entity_poly.entity_id
_entity_poly.type
_entity_poly.pdbx_seq_one_letter_code
_entity_poly.pdbx_strand_id
1 'polypeptide(L)'
;MGGKEAINWRQIRLRSAELLDPSHKGDRLSRGFNFFIMALIFFNVLAVILESVERYSENFFTFFIWFELISIIIFSIEYVLRIWACVENPQFAGLKGRIRYALTPLVLIDLLAILPFYLPMIIPFDLRILRILRLVRVVRILKLAKYSDSIKLLGRVLINKKEELIITFSVAIILLVVVSSIIYFIENNAQPGVFSSIPAAMWWSIGATTRLGAGPINPITELGMVFGSMVALLSLGVFALPAGILASGLVEEIQNKQSTPASCPNCGCKLK
;
A
#
# COMPACT_ATOMS: atom_id res chain seq x y z
N MET A 1 -21.78 -41.60 -32.87
CA MET A 1 -22.38 -40.28 -32.87
C MET A 1 -21.85 -39.54 -31.65
N GLY A 2 -20.75 -38.87 -31.81
CA GLY A 2 -20.09 -38.12 -30.74
C GLY A 2 -20.45 -36.63 -30.83
N GLY A 3 -21.35 -36.20 -29.99
CA GLY A 3 -21.58 -34.76 -29.78
C GLY A 3 -20.35 -34.13 -29.11
N LYS A 4 -19.53 -33.42 -29.89
CA LYS A 4 -18.53 -32.50 -29.35
C LYS A 4 -19.30 -31.42 -28.60
N GLU A 5 -19.30 -31.45 -27.27
CA GLU A 5 -19.76 -30.34 -26.47
C GLU A 5 -18.93 -29.13 -26.90
N ALA A 6 -19.59 -28.20 -27.60
CA ALA A 6 -18.97 -26.94 -27.96
C ALA A 6 -18.63 -26.22 -26.65
N ILE A 7 -17.32 -26.10 -26.39
CA ILE A 7 -16.79 -25.41 -25.22
C ILE A 7 -17.44 -24.02 -25.20
N ASN A 8 -18.31 -23.77 -24.23
CA ASN A 8 -19.01 -22.50 -24.10
C ASN A 8 -18.05 -21.44 -23.51
N TRP A 9 -17.22 -20.87 -24.38
CA TRP A 9 -16.22 -19.85 -24.03
C TRP A 9 -16.77 -18.73 -23.16
N ARG A 10 -18.05 -18.41 -23.31
CA ARG A 10 -18.71 -17.40 -22.49
C ARG A 10 -18.88 -17.87 -21.05
N GLN A 11 -19.23 -19.13 -20.82
CA GLN A 11 -19.35 -19.68 -19.45
C GLN A 11 -17.97 -19.76 -18.78
N ILE A 12 -16.92 -20.16 -19.51
CA ILE A 12 -15.55 -20.19 -18.98
C ILE A 12 -15.13 -18.77 -18.59
N ARG A 13 -15.43 -17.76 -19.41
CA ARG A 13 -15.10 -16.36 -19.15
C ARG A 13 -15.83 -15.82 -17.94
N LEU A 14 -17.12 -16.09 -17.79
CA LEU A 14 -17.91 -15.71 -16.61
C LEU A 14 -17.36 -16.37 -15.35
N ARG A 15 -17.06 -17.67 -15.38
CA ARG A 15 -16.45 -18.39 -14.27
C ARG A 15 -15.08 -17.81 -13.91
N SER A 16 -14.26 -17.48 -14.89
CA SER A 16 -12.96 -16.83 -14.65
C SER A 16 -13.12 -15.45 -14.03
N ALA A 17 -14.11 -14.65 -14.48
CA ALA A 17 -14.43 -13.37 -13.88
C ALA A 17 -14.85 -13.51 -12.40
N GLU A 18 -15.73 -14.48 -12.09
CA GLU A 18 -16.19 -14.77 -10.72
C GLU A 18 -15.04 -15.25 -9.81
N LEU A 19 -14.16 -16.12 -10.31
CA LEU A 19 -13.02 -16.63 -9.55
C LEU A 19 -11.98 -15.55 -9.24
N LEU A 20 -11.76 -14.62 -10.19
CA LEU A 20 -10.76 -13.57 -10.08
C LEU A 20 -11.30 -12.30 -9.39
N ASP A 21 -12.62 -12.20 -9.16
CA ASP A 21 -13.23 -11.09 -8.44
C ASP A 21 -13.25 -11.37 -6.92
N PRO A 22 -12.46 -10.65 -6.13
CA PRO A 22 -12.40 -10.83 -4.67
C PRO A 22 -13.72 -10.46 -3.96
N SER A 23 -14.64 -9.77 -4.63
CA SER A 23 -15.94 -9.35 -4.06
C SER A 23 -16.97 -10.49 -4.05
N HIS A 24 -16.79 -11.53 -4.87
CA HIS A 24 -17.71 -12.68 -4.93
C HIS A 24 -17.45 -13.66 -3.77
N LYS A 25 -18.23 -13.53 -2.69
CA LYS A 25 -18.11 -14.34 -1.45
C LYS A 25 -18.75 -15.72 -1.53
N GLY A 26 -19.31 -16.14 -2.68
CA GLY A 26 -20.20 -17.30 -2.78
C GLY A 26 -19.52 -18.66 -2.90
N ASP A 27 -18.35 -18.77 -3.48
CA ASP A 27 -17.76 -20.05 -3.87
C ASP A 27 -16.51 -20.42 -3.04
N ARG A 28 -16.44 -21.67 -2.56
CA ARG A 28 -15.28 -22.19 -1.79
C ARG A 28 -14.00 -22.13 -2.63
N LEU A 29 -14.11 -22.35 -3.93
CA LEU A 29 -13.00 -22.28 -4.88
C LEU A 29 -12.43 -20.86 -4.99
N SER A 30 -13.28 -19.85 -5.12
CA SER A 30 -12.82 -18.44 -5.17
C SER A 30 -12.11 -18.02 -3.88
N ARG A 31 -12.64 -18.44 -2.72
CA ARG A 31 -11.97 -18.19 -1.43
C ARG A 31 -10.60 -18.89 -1.33
N GLY A 32 -10.51 -20.14 -1.78
CA GLY A 32 -9.26 -20.89 -1.80
C GLY A 32 -8.23 -20.24 -2.72
N PHE A 33 -8.64 -19.83 -3.92
CA PHE A 33 -7.78 -19.12 -4.87
C PHE A 33 -7.28 -17.77 -4.32
N ASN A 34 -8.19 -16.98 -3.76
CA ASN A 34 -7.81 -15.70 -3.15
C ASN A 34 -6.84 -15.88 -1.98
N PHE A 35 -7.05 -16.90 -1.13
CA PHE A 35 -6.12 -17.24 -0.05
C PHE A 35 -4.76 -17.68 -0.59
N PHE A 36 -4.74 -18.51 -1.62
CA PHE A 36 -3.50 -18.95 -2.28
C PHE A 36 -2.70 -17.76 -2.84
N ILE A 37 -3.37 -16.84 -3.55
CA ILE A 37 -2.71 -15.63 -4.09
C ILE A 37 -2.19 -14.74 -2.95
N MET A 38 -2.95 -14.55 -1.87
CA MET A 38 -2.48 -13.79 -0.70
C MET A 38 -1.25 -14.44 -0.05
N ALA A 39 -1.28 -15.76 0.14
CA ALA A 39 -0.14 -16.49 0.68
C ALA A 39 1.08 -16.38 -0.25
N LEU A 40 0.89 -16.51 -1.56
CA LEU A 40 1.94 -16.37 -2.56
C LEU A 40 2.58 -14.97 -2.52
N ILE A 41 1.78 -13.90 -2.41
CA ILE A 41 2.27 -12.53 -2.26
C ILE A 41 3.08 -12.40 -0.97
N PHE A 42 2.56 -12.91 0.15
CA PHE A 42 3.24 -12.85 1.44
C PHE A 42 4.60 -13.53 1.39
N PHE A 43 4.67 -14.77 0.87
CA PHE A 43 5.93 -15.50 0.73
C PHE A 43 6.89 -14.85 -0.27
N ASN A 44 6.39 -14.18 -1.32
CA ASN A 44 7.24 -13.40 -2.22
C ASN A 44 7.90 -12.21 -1.52
N VAL A 45 7.15 -11.48 -0.69
CA VAL A 45 7.71 -10.37 0.09
C VAL A 45 8.74 -10.89 1.08
N LEU A 46 8.43 -12.00 1.78
CA LEU A 46 9.36 -12.65 2.69
C LEU A 46 10.65 -13.12 1.96
N ALA A 47 10.50 -13.69 0.77
CA ALA A 47 11.63 -14.11 -0.04
C ALA A 47 12.53 -12.93 -0.42
N VAL A 48 11.97 -11.78 -0.82
CA VAL A 48 12.75 -10.55 -1.11
C VAL A 48 13.50 -10.07 0.13
N ILE A 49 12.87 -10.12 1.31
CA ILE A 49 13.52 -9.74 2.56
C ILE A 49 14.67 -10.70 2.89
N LEU A 50 14.46 -12.00 2.75
CA LEU A 50 15.50 -13.00 3.01
C LEU A 50 16.63 -12.94 1.97
N GLU A 51 16.33 -12.70 0.69
CA GLU A 51 17.32 -12.49 -0.38
C GLU A 51 18.21 -11.28 -0.11
N SER A 52 17.74 -10.27 0.65
CA SER A 52 18.56 -9.12 1.02
C SER A 52 19.69 -9.44 2.01
N VAL A 53 19.59 -10.56 2.71
CA VAL A 53 20.63 -11.03 3.64
C VAL A 53 21.62 -11.91 2.87
N GLU A 54 22.87 -11.45 2.77
CA GLU A 54 23.93 -12.08 1.96
C GLU A 54 24.08 -13.58 2.22
N ARG A 55 24.08 -13.99 3.48
CA ARG A 55 24.16 -15.39 3.89
C ARG A 55 23.07 -16.30 3.28
N TYR A 56 21.83 -15.80 3.19
CA TYR A 56 20.71 -16.59 2.62
C TYR A 56 20.70 -16.50 1.10
N SER A 57 21.08 -15.35 0.55
CA SER A 57 21.18 -15.13 -0.89
C SER A 57 22.17 -16.13 -1.53
N GLU A 58 23.33 -16.36 -0.93
CA GLU A 58 24.33 -17.29 -1.45
C GLU A 58 23.90 -18.75 -1.32
N ASN A 59 23.41 -19.15 -0.14
CA ASN A 59 23.09 -20.56 0.13
C ASN A 59 21.83 -21.06 -0.60
N PHE A 60 20.86 -20.17 -0.85
CA PHE A 60 19.56 -20.53 -1.43
C PHE A 60 19.28 -19.81 -2.75
N PHE A 61 20.32 -19.37 -3.45
CA PHE A 61 20.20 -18.61 -4.71
C PHE A 61 19.29 -19.27 -5.74
N THR A 62 19.49 -20.55 -5.99
CA THR A 62 18.68 -21.32 -6.96
C THR A 62 17.22 -21.40 -6.55
N PHE A 63 16.95 -21.57 -5.25
CA PHE A 63 15.59 -21.61 -4.72
C PHE A 63 14.87 -20.26 -4.93
N PHE A 64 15.50 -19.14 -4.64
CA PHE A 64 14.89 -17.81 -4.80
C PHE A 64 14.57 -17.52 -6.27
N ILE A 65 15.46 -17.88 -7.21
CA ILE A 65 15.21 -17.71 -8.65
C ILE A 65 14.00 -18.52 -9.11
N TRP A 66 13.93 -19.80 -8.77
CA TRP A 66 12.81 -20.64 -9.18
C TRP A 66 11.50 -20.20 -8.54
N PHE A 67 11.53 -19.86 -7.27
CA PHE A 67 10.36 -19.35 -6.57
C PHE A 67 9.85 -18.04 -7.19
N GLU A 68 10.74 -17.13 -7.52
CA GLU A 68 10.39 -15.90 -8.20
C GLU A 68 9.79 -16.17 -9.59
N LEU A 69 10.43 -17.01 -10.39
CA LEU A 69 9.96 -17.34 -11.74
C LEU A 69 8.55 -17.95 -11.72
N ILE A 70 8.32 -18.93 -10.85
CA ILE A 70 7.01 -19.57 -10.70
C ILE A 70 5.96 -18.54 -10.28
N SER A 71 6.29 -17.69 -9.32
CA SER A 71 5.39 -16.65 -8.84
C SER A 71 5.01 -15.65 -9.93
N ILE A 72 5.97 -15.23 -10.75
CA ILE A 72 5.73 -14.31 -11.87
C ILE A 72 4.85 -14.95 -12.93
N ILE A 73 5.07 -16.23 -13.25
CA ILE A 73 4.21 -16.96 -14.18
C ILE A 73 2.76 -16.98 -13.68
N ILE A 74 2.56 -17.27 -12.38
CA ILE A 74 1.23 -17.31 -11.78
C ILE A 74 0.57 -15.91 -11.84
N PHE A 75 1.30 -14.85 -11.47
CA PHE A 75 0.79 -13.47 -11.52
C PHE A 75 0.52 -13.00 -12.95
N SER A 76 1.32 -13.43 -13.92
CA SER A 76 1.11 -13.13 -15.34
C SER A 76 -0.15 -13.80 -15.88
N ILE A 77 -0.35 -15.07 -15.54
CA ILE A 77 -1.58 -15.82 -15.89
C ILE A 77 -2.80 -15.13 -15.27
N GLU A 78 -2.74 -14.77 -13.99
CA GLU A 78 -3.78 -14.04 -13.29
C GLU A 78 -4.13 -12.72 -14.00
N TYR A 79 -3.12 -11.94 -14.38
CA TYR A 79 -3.29 -10.67 -15.07
C TYR A 79 -3.93 -10.83 -16.45
N VAL A 80 -3.45 -11.78 -17.25
CA VAL A 80 -3.98 -12.08 -18.60
C VAL A 80 -5.41 -12.56 -18.51
N LEU A 81 -5.73 -13.49 -17.60
CA LEU A 81 -7.10 -13.99 -17.39
C LEU A 81 -8.04 -12.85 -16.99
N ARG A 82 -7.57 -11.90 -16.17
CA ARG A 82 -8.35 -10.75 -15.72
C ARG A 82 -8.67 -9.80 -16.87
N ILE A 83 -7.70 -9.50 -17.74
CA ILE A 83 -7.93 -8.69 -18.95
C ILE A 83 -8.82 -9.44 -19.96
N TRP A 84 -8.70 -10.76 -20.04
CA TRP A 84 -9.55 -11.57 -20.91
C TRP A 84 -11.01 -11.60 -20.41
N ALA A 85 -11.22 -11.67 -19.11
CA ALA A 85 -12.52 -11.76 -18.48
C ALA A 85 -13.25 -10.39 -18.38
N CYS A 86 -12.56 -9.26 -18.44
CA CYS A 86 -13.15 -7.92 -18.24
C CYS A 86 -14.23 -7.54 -19.26
N VAL A 87 -14.24 -8.19 -20.42
CA VAL A 87 -15.22 -7.93 -21.52
C VAL A 87 -16.67 -8.28 -21.15
N GLU A 88 -16.86 -9.14 -20.14
CA GLU A 88 -18.20 -9.48 -19.63
C GLU A 88 -18.86 -8.29 -18.91
N ASN A 89 -18.10 -7.31 -18.48
CA ASN A 89 -18.64 -6.07 -17.96
C ASN A 89 -18.91 -5.11 -19.14
N PRO A 90 -20.19 -4.70 -19.38
CA PRO A 90 -20.55 -3.82 -20.49
C PRO A 90 -19.77 -2.51 -20.57
N GLN A 91 -19.27 -2.02 -19.42
CA GLN A 91 -18.47 -0.79 -19.34
C GLN A 91 -17.08 -0.93 -19.99
N PHE A 92 -16.57 -2.17 -20.14
CA PHE A 92 -15.23 -2.47 -20.65
C PHE A 92 -15.26 -3.30 -21.93
N ALA A 93 -16.36 -3.27 -22.67
CA ALA A 93 -16.50 -3.98 -23.94
C ALA A 93 -15.56 -3.39 -25.03
N GLY A 94 -14.94 -4.27 -25.84
CA GLY A 94 -14.05 -3.91 -26.93
C GLY A 94 -12.61 -3.59 -26.52
N LEU A 95 -11.75 -3.26 -27.50
CA LEU A 95 -10.32 -2.99 -27.29
C LEU A 95 -10.06 -1.76 -26.42
N LYS A 96 -10.79 -0.67 -26.67
CA LYS A 96 -10.69 0.56 -25.86
C LYS A 96 -11.13 0.29 -24.40
N GLY A 97 -12.14 -0.55 -24.19
CA GLY A 97 -12.59 -0.96 -22.86
C GLY A 97 -11.50 -1.75 -22.11
N ARG A 98 -10.80 -2.66 -22.76
CA ARG A 98 -9.68 -3.42 -22.17
C ARG A 98 -8.53 -2.53 -21.73
N ILE A 99 -8.14 -1.54 -22.56
CA ILE A 99 -7.09 -0.57 -22.20
C ILE A 99 -7.54 0.27 -21.00
N ARG A 100 -8.79 0.76 -21.02
CA ARG A 100 -9.34 1.50 -19.87
C ARG A 100 -9.38 0.66 -18.60
N TYR A 101 -9.71 -0.61 -18.70
CA TYR A 101 -9.71 -1.54 -17.58
C TYR A 101 -8.27 -1.78 -17.06
N ALA A 102 -7.29 -1.99 -17.95
CA ALA A 102 -5.89 -2.18 -17.61
C ALA A 102 -5.31 -0.96 -16.84
N LEU A 103 -5.82 0.24 -17.10
CA LEU A 103 -5.44 1.48 -16.43
C LEU A 103 -6.20 1.74 -15.12
N THR A 104 -7.13 0.87 -14.73
CA THR A 104 -7.78 1.01 -13.42
C THR A 104 -6.78 0.76 -12.29
N PRO A 105 -6.84 1.48 -11.16
CA PRO A 105 -5.83 1.41 -10.09
C PRO A 105 -5.55 -0.02 -9.61
N LEU A 106 -6.60 -0.84 -9.47
CA LEU A 106 -6.47 -2.22 -8.99
C LEU A 106 -5.79 -3.15 -9.99
N VAL A 107 -5.99 -2.93 -11.30
CA VAL A 107 -5.35 -3.74 -12.36
C VAL A 107 -3.95 -3.22 -12.65
N LEU A 108 -3.73 -1.91 -12.49
CA LEU A 108 -2.41 -1.31 -12.59
C LEU A 108 -1.44 -1.87 -11.53
N ILE A 109 -1.93 -2.14 -10.31
CA ILE A 109 -1.14 -2.82 -9.27
C ILE A 109 -0.70 -4.21 -9.73
N ASP A 110 -1.57 -4.96 -10.41
CA ASP A 110 -1.21 -6.28 -10.94
C ASP A 110 -0.11 -6.17 -12.02
N LEU A 111 -0.20 -5.17 -12.88
CA LEU A 111 0.82 -4.88 -13.89
C LEU A 111 2.15 -4.47 -13.24
N LEU A 112 2.13 -3.56 -12.28
CA LEU A 112 3.32 -3.12 -11.54
C LEU A 112 4.02 -4.26 -10.80
N ALA A 113 3.27 -5.29 -10.37
CA ALA A 113 3.84 -6.44 -9.69
C ALA A 113 4.68 -7.34 -10.62
N ILE A 114 4.37 -7.41 -11.91
CA ILE A 114 5.08 -8.22 -12.91
C ILE A 114 6.08 -7.42 -13.73
N LEU A 115 5.87 -6.10 -13.86
CA LEU A 115 6.66 -5.19 -14.69
C LEU A 115 8.18 -5.27 -14.42
N PRO A 116 8.66 -5.27 -13.15
CA PRO A 116 10.10 -5.28 -12.86
C PRO A 116 10.84 -6.49 -13.42
N PHE A 117 10.14 -7.59 -13.70
CA PHE A 117 10.73 -8.77 -14.29
C PHE A 117 10.84 -8.66 -15.81
N TYR A 118 9.79 -8.16 -16.49
CA TYR A 118 9.76 -8.06 -17.95
C TYR A 118 10.52 -6.86 -18.49
N LEU A 119 10.62 -5.78 -17.71
CA LEU A 119 11.24 -4.53 -18.15
C LEU A 119 12.71 -4.70 -18.60
N PRO A 120 13.57 -5.44 -17.87
CA PRO A 120 14.95 -5.70 -18.29
C PRO A 120 15.08 -6.54 -19.57
N MET A 121 14.05 -7.32 -19.91
CA MET A 121 14.05 -8.11 -21.15
C MET A 121 13.75 -7.26 -22.40
N ILE A 122 13.03 -6.14 -22.21
CA ILE A 122 12.60 -5.26 -23.31
C ILE A 122 13.61 -4.13 -23.54
N ILE A 123 14.16 -3.59 -22.46
CA ILE A 123 15.07 -2.44 -22.49
C ILE A 123 16.38 -2.85 -21.82
N PRO A 124 17.53 -2.73 -22.51
CA PRO A 124 18.84 -2.97 -21.90
C PRO A 124 19.10 -1.87 -20.85
N PHE A 125 19.05 -2.22 -19.59
CA PHE A 125 19.33 -1.31 -18.49
C PHE A 125 20.75 -1.48 -17.96
N ASP A 126 21.31 -0.38 -17.44
CA ASP A 126 22.53 -0.37 -16.68
C ASP A 126 22.39 -1.22 -15.39
N LEU A 127 23.47 -1.84 -14.92
CA LEU A 127 23.51 -2.67 -13.71
C LEU A 127 22.93 -1.97 -12.48
N ARG A 128 23.05 -0.64 -12.40
CA ARG A 128 22.47 0.17 -11.33
C ARG A 128 20.94 0.14 -11.35
N ILE A 129 20.35 0.28 -12.52
CA ILE A 129 18.89 0.27 -12.71
C ILE A 129 18.33 -1.13 -12.40
N LEU A 130 19.04 -2.20 -12.81
CA LEU A 130 18.66 -3.58 -12.47
C LEU A 130 18.58 -3.80 -10.95
N ARG A 131 19.46 -3.16 -10.18
CA ARG A 131 19.41 -3.23 -8.71
C ARG A 131 18.16 -2.52 -8.15
N ILE A 132 17.81 -1.35 -8.69
CA ILE A 132 16.60 -0.62 -8.30
C ILE A 132 15.34 -1.42 -8.66
N LEU A 133 15.29 -2.00 -9.87
CA LEU A 133 14.17 -2.84 -10.29
C LEU A 133 13.97 -4.06 -9.39
N ARG A 134 15.06 -4.60 -8.82
CA ARG A 134 14.96 -5.67 -7.81
C ARG A 134 14.24 -5.18 -6.55
N LEU A 135 14.50 -3.97 -6.08
CA LEU A 135 13.80 -3.38 -4.92
C LEU A 135 12.33 -3.09 -5.24
N VAL A 136 12.01 -2.68 -6.46
CA VAL A 136 10.62 -2.41 -6.89
C VAL A 136 9.73 -3.68 -6.81
N ARG A 137 10.31 -4.88 -6.76
CA ARG A 137 9.55 -6.12 -6.54
C ARG A 137 8.72 -6.09 -5.25
N VAL A 138 9.13 -5.34 -4.23
CA VAL A 138 8.38 -5.15 -2.97
C VAL A 138 6.99 -4.54 -3.22
N VAL A 139 6.80 -3.79 -4.31
CA VAL A 139 5.51 -3.20 -4.69
C VAL A 139 4.40 -4.27 -4.87
N ARG A 140 4.79 -5.54 -5.09
CA ARG A 140 3.84 -6.67 -5.12
C ARG A 140 2.96 -6.76 -3.87
N ILE A 141 3.42 -6.25 -2.72
CA ILE A 141 2.63 -6.20 -1.48
C ILE A 141 1.33 -5.42 -1.66
N LEU A 142 1.31 -4.43 -2.56
CA LEU A 142 0.10 -3.64 -2.85
C LEU A 142 -1.03 -4.51 -3.43
N LYS A 143 -0.72 -5.68 -4.01
CA LYS A 143 -1.74 -6.65 -4.45
C LYS A 143 -2.61 -7.13 -3.29
N LEU A 144 -2.10 -7.14 -2.04
CA LEU A 144 -2.89 -7.50 -0.86
C LEU A 144 -4.11 -6.58 -0.67
N ALA A 145 -4.00 -5.31 -1.07
CA ALA A 145 -5.11 -4.35 -0.99
C ALA A 145 -6.36 -4.82 -1.74
N LYS A 146 -6.17 -5.63 -2.78
CA LYS A 146 -7.26 -6.16 -3.59
C LYS A 146 -8.02 -7.29 -2.89
N TYR A 147 -7.30 -8.13 -2.16
CA TYR A 147 -7.82 -9.36 -1.55
C TYR A 147 -8.27 -9.17 -0.09
N SER A 148 -7.82 -8.11 0.56
CA SER A 148 -8.13 -7.84 1.97
C SER A 148 -9.24 -6.80 2.10
N ASP A 149 -10.38 -7.23 2.65
CA ASP A 149 -11.49 -6.32 2.97
C ASP A 149 -11.09 -5.28 4.04
N SER A 150 -10.16 -5.64 4.93
CA SER A 150 -9.62 -4.73 5.94
C SER A 150 -8.79 -3.60 5.33
N ILE A 151 -7.97 -3.91 4.32
CA ILE A 151 -7.18 -2.87 3.63
C ILE A 151 -8.10 -1.96 2.80
N LYS A 152 -9.14 -2.52 2.16
CA LYS A 152 -10.16 -1.72 1.47
C LYS A 152 -10.92 -0.80 2.43
N LEU A 153 -11.22 -1.29 3.63
CA LEU A 153 -11.85 -0.51 4.70
C LEU A 153 -10.95 0.69 5.06
N LEU A 154 -9.68 0.43 5.34
CA LEU A 154 -8.72 1.48 5.65
C LEU A 154 -8.59 2.51 4.51
N GLY A 155 -8.57 2.04 3.25
CA GLY A 155 -8.56 2.91 2.08
C GLY A 155 -9.79 3.84 2.02
N ARG A 156 -10.99 3.33 2.35
CA ARG A 156 -12.21 4.16 2.42
C ARG A 156 -12.11 5.20 3.53
N VAL A 157 -11.63 4.81 4.72
CA VAL A 157 -11.42 5.74 5.84
C VAL A 157 -10.48 6.87 5.44
N LEU A 158 -9.34 6.55 4.80
CA LEU A 158 -8.38 7.55 4.33
C LEU A 158 -9.00 8.52 3.30
N ILE A 159 -9.83 8.02 2.39
CA ILE A 159 -10.51 8.86 1.39
C ILE A 159 -11.59 9.72 2.06
N ASN A 160 -12.39 9.16 2.97
CA ASN A 160 -13.47 9.86 3.63
C ASN A 160 -12.95 10.95 4.60
N LYS A 161 -11.82 10.69 5.28
CA LYS A 161 -11.20 11.63 6.24
C LYS A 161 -10.03 12.43 5.64
N LYS A 162 -9.91 12.48 4.29
CA LYS A 162 -8.77 13.13 3.62
C LYS A 162 -8.64 14.61 3.96
N GLU A 163 -9.76 15.34 4.07
CA GLU A 163 -9.73 16.78 4.33
C GLU A 163 -9.22 17.09 5.74
N GLU A 164 -9.74 16.35 6.74
CA GLU A 164 -9.27 16.46 8.13
C GLU A 164 -7.80 16.06 8.26
N LEU A 165 -7.37 15.00 7.55
CA LEU A 165 -5.97 14.57 7.53
C LEU A 165 -5.07 15.62 6.86
N ILE A 166 -5.47 16.19 5.72
CA ILE A 166 -4.70 17.25 5.02
C ILE A 166 -4.52 18.46 5.94
N ILE A 167 -5.59 18.92 6.59
CA ILE A 167 -5.52 20.04 7.54
C ILE A 167 -4.54 19.73 8.67
N THR A 168 -4.68 18.55 9.29
CA THR A 168 -3.85 18.14 10.42
C THR A 168 -2.37 18.02 10.04
N PHE A 169 -2.06 17.41 8.89
CA PHE A 169 -0.68 17.32 8.40
C PHE A 169 -0.12 18.69 8.00
N SER A 170 -0.95 19.59 7.43
CA SER A 170 -0.52 20.95 7.11
C SER A 170 -0.14 21.73 8.36
N VAL A 171 -0.96 21.66 9.41
CA VAL A 171 -0.66 22.27 10.70
C VAL A 171 0.61 21.68 11.31
N ALA A 172 0.79 20.34 11.24
CA ALA A 172 1.99 19.68 11.74
C ALA A 172 3.26 20.15 11.00
N ILE A 173 3.20 20.30 9.68
CA ILE A 173 4.33 20.79 8.86
C ILE A 173 4.65 22.25 9.21
N ILE A 174 3.64 23.12 9.32
CA ILE A 174 3.85 24.51 9.69
C ILE A 174 4.51 24.59 11.07
N LEU A 175 3.99 23.84 12.04
CA LEU A 175 4.56 23.79 13.39
C LEU A 175 5.99 23.27 13.38
N LEU A 176 6.28 22.24 12.60
CA LEU A 176 7.64 21.71 12.43
C LEU A 176 8.60 22.77 11.91
N VAL A 177 8.22 23.54 10.88
CA VAL A 177 9.06 24.60 10.32
C VAL A 177 9.31 25.70 11.34
N VAL A 178 8.25 26.14 12.06
CA VAL A 178 8.36 27.18 13.10
C VAL A 178 9.28 26.74 14.23
N VAL A 179 9.04 25.53 14.78
CA VAL A 179 9.86 24.96 15.86
C VAL A 179 11.33 24.82 15.44
N SER A 180 11.57 24.31 14.24
CA SER A 180 12.92 24.12 13.70
C SER A 180 13.64 25.44 13.46
N SER A 181 12.93 26.46 13.04
CA SER A 181 13.51 27.81 12.89
C SER A 181 13.89 28.40 14.23
N ILE A 182 13.04 28.28 15.25
CA ILE A 182 13.33 28.79 16.59
C ILE A 182 14.54 28.08 17.19
N ILE A 183 14.57 26.73 17.14
CA ILE A 183 15.69 25.98 17.73
C ILE A 183 17.01 26.25 16.97
N TYR A 184 16.94 26.43 15.64
CA TYR A 184 18.09 26.83 14.84
C TYR A 184 18.70 28.15 15.36
N PHE A 185 17.89 29.18 15.55
CA PHE A 185 18.37 30.50 16.03
C PHE A 185 18.90 30.43 17.46
N ILE A 186 18.37 29.56 18.30
CA ILE A 186 18.85 29.39 19.69
C ILE A 186 20.17 28.63 19.74
N GLU A 187 20.30 27.52 19.00
CA GLU A 187 21.39 26.55 19.13
C GLU A 187 22.52 26.72 18.12
N ASN A 188 22.29 27.38 16.97
CA ASN A 188 23.30 27.49 15.91
C ASN A 188 24.63 28.06 16.38
N ASN A 189 24.63 29.08 17.28
CA ASN A 189 25.84 29.66 17.81
C ASN A 189 26.58 28.73 18.77
N ALA A 190 25.86 27.92 19.52
CA ALA A 190 26.41 26.97 20.50
C ALA A 190 26.83 25.65 19.84
N GLN A 191 26.10 25.21 18.83
CA GLN A 191 26.34 23.93 18.13
C GLN A 191 26.25 24.11 16.60
N PRO A 192 27.15 24.86 15.94
CA PRO A 192 27.10 25.14 14.50
C PRO A 192 27.25 23.90 13.62
N GLY A 193 27.91 22.85 14.12
CA GLY A 193 28.06 21.59 13.41
C GLY A 193 26.81 20.70 13.39
N VAL A 194 25.92 20.88 14.36
CA VAL A 194 24.68 20.10 14.53
C VAL A 194 23.48 20.86 13.98
N PHE A 195 23.26 22.08 14.45
CA PHE A 195 22.20 22.96 14.00
C PHE A 195 22.71 23.93 12.94
N SER A 196 23.35 23.38 11.87
CA SER A 196 24.01 24.17 10.81
C SER A 196 23.02 24.92 9.90
N SER A 197 21.77 24.50 9.85
CA SER A 197 20.74 25.06 9.00
C SER A 197 19.33 24.69 9.52
N ILE A 198 18.30 25.41 9.05
CA ILE A 198 16.91 25.08 9.39
C ILE A 198 16.56 23.63 8.99
N PRO A 199 16.93 23.09 7.80
CA PRO A 199 16.70 21.69 7.49
C PRO A 199 17.39 20.70 8.46
N ALA A 200 18.60 21.02 8.96
CA ALA A 200 19.27 20.20 9.99
C ALA A 200 18.49 20.24 11.32
N ALA A 201 17.99 21.40 11.70
CA ALA A 201 17.12 21.55 12.86
C ALA A 201 15.77 20.85 12.69
N MET A 202 15.22 20.79 11.46
CA MET A 202 14.02 19.98 11.16
C MET A 202 14.23 18.50 11.40
N TRP A 203 15.38 17.97 11.02
CA TRP A 203 15.73 16.58 11.29
C TRP A 203 15.71 16.29 12.80
N TRP A 204 16.34 17.14 13.59
CA TRP A 204 16.29 17.04 15.05
C TRP A 204 14.85 17.14 15.58
N SER A 205 14.07 18.12 15.11
CA SER A 205 12.70 18.34 15.55
C SER A 205 11.79 17.14 15.25
N ILE A 206 11.95 16.50 14.08
CA ILE A 206 11.26 15.23 13.74
C ILE A 206 11.66 14.15 14.74
N GLY A 207 12.96 13.97 15.01
CA GLY A 207 13.46 12.98 15.97
C GLY A 207 12.95 13.21 17.38
N ALA A 208 12.96 14.44 17.86
CA ALA A 208 12.44 14.84 19.15
C ALA A 208 10.93 14.62 19.27
N THR A 209 10.20 14.90 18.20
CA THR A 209 8.74 14.78 18.12
C THR A 209 8.30 13.31 18.02
N THR A 210 8.98 12.50 17.23
CA THR A 210 8.63 11.06 17.03
C THR A 210 9.18 10.16 18.12
N ARG A 211 10.06 10.67 18.99
CA ARG A 211 10.83 9.89 19.96
C ARG A 211 11.67 8.74 19.35
N LEU A 212 11.80 8.73 18.03
CA LEU A 212 12.67 7.77 17.32
C LEU A 212 14.15 8.07 17.54
N GLY A 213 14.43 9.17 18.26
CA GLY A 213 15.78 9.59 18.62
C GLY A 213 16.44 10.38 17.49
N ALA A 214 16.66 11.67 17.73
CA ALA A 214 17.63 12.43 16.93
C ALA A 214 19.08 12.00 17.25
N GLY A 215 19.27 10.77 17.76
CA GLY A 215 20.54 10.32 18.30
C GLY A 215 20.93 11.07 19.60
N PRO A 216 22.22 11.21 19.88
CA PRO A 216 22.71 11.95 21.04
C PRO A 216 22.59 13.49 20.89
N ILE A 217 21.89 13.96 19.85
CA ILE A 217 21.74 15.37 19.53
C ILE A 217 20.65 15.96 20.43
N ASN A 218 21.06 16.80 21.37
CA ASN A 218 20.14 17.56 22.22
C ASN A 218 20.55 19.04 22.27
N PRO A 219 19.62 19.97 22.47
CA PRO A 219 19.97 21.35 22.77
C PRO A 219 20.84 21.44 24.01
N ILE A 220 21.88 22.29 23.98
CA ILE A 220 22.80 22.49 25.10
C ILE A 220 22.63 23.86 25.78
N THR A 221 21.97 24.80 25.10
CA THR A 221 21.67 26.09 25.73
C THR A 221 20.49 25.95 26.69
N GLU A 222 20.46 26.75 27.76
CA GLU A 222 19.37 26.75 28.73
C GLU A 222 18.02 27.05 28.05
N LEU A 223 17.97 28.02 27.15
CA LEU A 223 16.77 28.36 26.36
C LEU A 223 16.40 27.22 25.43
N GLY A 224 17.37 26.56 24.78
CA GLY A 224 17.14 25.42 23.91
C GLY A 224 16.57 24.21 24.65
N MET A 225 17.06 23.93 25.88
CA MET A 225 16.54 22.85 26.72
C MET A 225 15.09 23.10 27.14
N VAL A 226 14.77 24.31 27.59
CA VAL A 226 13.39 24.69 27.96
C VAL A 226 12.47 24.59 26.76
N PHE A 227 12.87 25.20 25.63
CA PHE A 227 12.09 25.18 24.40
C PHE A 227 11.92 23.75 23.86
N GLY A 228 12.97 22.95 23.84
CA GLY A 228 12.92 21.55 23.46
C GLY A 228 11.98 20.70 24.32
N SER A 229 11.93 20.97 25.62
CA SER A 229 10.98 20.31 26.54
C SER A 229 9.52 20.69 26.22
N MET A 230 9.25 21.95 25.92
CA MET A 230 7.91 22.38 25.47
C MET A 230 7.52 21.71 24.15
N VAL A 231 8.44 21.63 23.19
CA VAL A 231 8.22 20.96 21.92
C VAL A 231 7.91 19.49 22.12
N ALA A 232 8.62 18.79 23.00
CA ALA A 232 8.37 17.40 23.33
C ALA A 232 6.97 17.16 23.90
N LEU A 233 6.42 18.08 24.70
CA LEU A 233 5.05 18.03 25.21
C LEU A 233 4.02 18.29 24.11
N LEU A 234 4.22 19.33 23.30
CA LEU A 234 3.32 19.68 22.19
C LEU A 234 3.26 18.57 21.14
N SER A 235 4.37 17.86 20.93
CA SER A 235 4.46 16.78 19.96
C SER A 235 3.48 15.64 20.22
N LEU A 236 3.18 15.36 21.48
CA LEU A 236 2.19 14.34 21.85
C LEU A 236 0.81 14.65 21.26
N GLY A 237 0.39 15.92 21.32
CA GLY A 237 -0.87 16.38 20.73
C GLY A 237 -0.87 16.30 19.21
N VAL A 238 0.20 16.73 18.56
CA VAL A 238 0.32 16.76 17.10
C VAL A 238 0.21 15.35 16.49
N PHE A 239 0.81 14.33 17.11
CA PHE A 239 0.70 12.94 16.64
C PHE A 239 -0.62 12.26 17.01
N ALA A 240 -1.23 12.66 18.12
CA ALA A 240 -2.50 12.09 18.54
C ALA A 240 -3.65 12.47 17.59
N LEU A 241 -3.60 13.66 16.95
CA LEU A 241 -4.66 14.13 16.07
C LEU A 241 -4.88 13.24 14.84
N PRO A 242 -3.88 12.94 13.97
CA PRO A 242 -4.08 12.04 12.83
C PRO A 242 -4.51 10.63 13.27
N ALA A 243 -3.95 10.12 14.36
CA ALA A 243 -4.32 8.82 14.90
C ALA A 243 -5.78 8.79 15.37
N GLY A 244 -6.24 9.86 16.05
CA GLY A 244 -7.63 10.02 16.49
C GLY A 244 -8.60 10.10 15.30
N ILE A 245 -8.27 10.86 14.26
CA ILE A 245 -9.07 10.97 13.04
C ILE A 245 -9.21 9.61 12.35
N LEU A 246 -8.11 8.85 12.22
CA LEU A 246 -8.15 7.51 11.63
C LEU A 246 -8.96 6.53 12.50
N ALA A 247 -8.80 6.58 13.82
CA ALA A 247 -9.55 5.73 14.74
C ALA A 247 -11.04 6.02 14.68
N SER A 248 -11.45 7.29 14.72
CA SER A 248 -12.87 7.69 14.61
C SER A 248 -13.46 7.29 13.25
N GLY A 249 -12.74 7.52 12.15
CA GLY A 249 -13.17 7.14 10.82
C GLY A 249 -13.33 5.61 10.66
N LEU A 250 -12.46 4.82 11.31
CA LEU A 250 -12.58 3.36 11.31
C LEU A 250 -13.83 2.89 12.07
N VAL A 251 -14.09 3.47 13.24
CA VAL A 251 -15.30 3.17 14.02
C VAL A 251 -16.57 3.52 13.25
N GLU A 252 -16.60 4.71 12.63
CA GLU A 252 -17.72 5.18 11.82
C GLU A 252 -18.00 4.23 10.63
N GLU A 253 -16.96 3.81 9.91
CA GLU A 253 -17.09 2.93 8.75
C GLU A 253 -17.56 1.52 9.16
N ILE A 254 -17.13 1.02 10.33
CA ILE A 254 -17.60 -0.27 10.88
C ILE A 254 -19.07 -0.17 11.31
N GLN A 255 -19.47 0.90 11.99
CA GLN A 255 -20.84 1.13 12.40
C GLN A 255 -21.81 1.27 11.22
N ASN A 256 -21.41 2.04 10.19
CA ASN A 256 -22.19 2.19 8.97
C ASN A 256 -22.42 0.84 8.26
N LYS A 257 -21.44 -0.05 8.29
CA LYS A 257 -21.57 -1.39 7.73
C LYS A 257 -22.53 -2.27 8.52
N GLN A 258 -22.67 -2.04 9.83
CA GLN A 258 -23.59 -2.78 10.71
C GLN A 258 -25.01 -2.21 10.70
N SER A 259 -25.14 -0.90 10.51
CA SER A 259 -26.43 -0.18 10.58
C SER A 259 -27.22 -0.16 9.26
N THR A 260 -26.67 -0.68 8.16
CA THR A 260 -27.43 -0.81 6.93
C THR A 260 -28.52 -1.87 7.13
N PRO A 261 -29.82 -1.50 7.27
CA PRO A 261 -30.88 -2.46 7.58
C PRO A 261 -30.99 -3.43 6.40
N ALA A 262 -30.93 -4.72 6.69
CA ALA A 262 -31.09 -5.78 5.71
C ALA A 262 -32.49 -5.80 5.07
N SER A 263 -33.44 -5.05 5.65
CA SER A 263 -34.81 -4.90 5.19
C SER A 263 -35.32 -3.48 5.43
N CYS A 264 -36.18 -3.02 4.54
CA CYS A 264 -36.85 -1.72 4.68
C CYS A 264 -37.75 -1.77 5.96
N PRO A 265 -37.61 -0.81 6.91
CA PRO A 265 -38.41 -0.79 8.12
C PRO A 265 -39.91 -0.57 7.87
N ASN A 266 -40.29 -0.10 6.68
CA ASN A 266 -41.68 0.23 6.34
C ASN A 266 -42.42 -0.88 5.55
N CYS A 267 -41.73 -1.64 4.69
CA CYS A 267 -42.33 -2.70 3.87
C CYS A 267 -41.72 -4.09 4.05
N GLY A 268 -40.64 -4.24 4.84
CA GLY A 268 -39.95 -5.51 5.10
C GLY A 268 -39.20 -6.11 3.92
N CYS A 269 -39.18 -5.44 2.74
CA CYS A 269 -38.45 -5.93 1.57
C CYS A 269 -36.94 -5.79 1.77
N LYS A 270 -36.16 -6.80 1.30
CA LYS A 270 -34.68 -6.75 1.32
C LYS A 270 -34.20 -5.58 0.47
N LEU A 271 -33.48 -4.66 1.07
CA LEU A 271 -32.78 -3.60 0.37
C LEU A 271 -31.59 -4.23 -0.39
N LYS A 272 -31.58 -4.05 -1.72
CA LYS A 272 -30.54 -4.57 -2.62
C LYS A 272 -29.26 -3.75 -2.54
#